data_514f8a2288e28b478a14eb9b9bce5078
#
_entry.id   514f8a2288e28b478a14eb9b9bce5078
#
_cell.length_a   1.000
_cell.length_b   1.000
_cell.length_c   1.000
_cell.angle_alpha   90.00
_cell.angle_beta   90.00
_cell.angle_gamma   90.00
#
_symmetry.space_group_name_H-M   'P 1'
#
loop_
_entity.id
_entity.type
_entity.pdbx_description
1 polymer ?
#
loop_
_entity_poly.entity_id
_entity_poly.type
_entity_poly.pdbx_seq_one_letter_code
_entity_poly.pdbx_strand_id
1 'polypeptide(L)'
;MKMKSMGYFAFVLLSISILSYGLSGAVYAQEAPVLPLSVTSDLPSYGSGDSITISGSIKTLAEYSQSVTIVVVSPDGNIVTIAQVIPSSDGSYTTTLKAGGTMNTSGDYEIRAQYGSQKITSTFVFTAEGSTAPEPEPEPTPEPEPTPEPE
;
A
#
# COMPACT_ATOMS: atom_id res chain seq x y z
N MET A 1 -69.92 26.15 -0.43
CA MET A 1 -68.78 26.16 0.47
C MET A 1 -68.05 24.82 0.44
N LYS A 2 -67.37 24.49 -0.67
CA LYS A 2 -66.66 23.23 -0.88
C LYS A 2 -65.42 23.46 -1.74
N MET A 3 -64.37 24.06 -1.20
CA MET A 3 -63.10 24.24 -1.87
C MET A 3 -61.94 24.28 -0.88
N LYS A 4 -61.76 23.25 -0.06
CA LYS A 4 -60.61 23.14 0.86
C LYS A 4 -59.91 21.76 0.83
N SER A 5 -60.39 20.78 0.04
CA SER A 5 -59.77 19.45 0.03
C SER A 5 -58.80 19.20 -1.12
N MET A 6 -58.82 20.05 -2.16
CA MET A 6 -57.96 19.86 -3.34
C MET A 6 -56.49 20.29 -3.15
N GLY A 7 -56.26 21.18 -2.19
CA GLY A 7 -54.87 21.63 -1.90
C GLY A 7 -54.05 20.59 -1.15
N TYR A 8 -54.65 19.80 -0.30
CA TYR A 8 -53.96 18.77 0.48
C TYR A 8 -53.53 17.58 -0.37
N PHE A 9 -54.37 17.19 -1.32
CA PHE A 9 -54.01 16.10 -2.24
C PHE A 9 -52.85 16.48 -3.19
N ALA A 10 -52.81 17.73 -3.64
CA ALA A 10 -51.69 18.21 -4.44
C ALA A 10 -50.37 18.27 -3.67
N PHE A 11 -50.43 18.66 -2.39
CA PHE A 11 -49.24 18.70 -1.52
C PHE A 11 -48.72 17.31 -1.14
N VAL A 12 -49.63 16.34 -0.89
CA VAL A 12 -49.25 14.95 -0.59
C VAL A 12 -48.64 14.27 -1.82
N LEU A 13 -49.16 14.51 -3.01
CA LEU A 13 -48.56 13.97 -4.25
C LEU A 13 -47.22 14.60 -4.61
N LEU A 14 -47.02 15.89 -4.29
CA LEU A 14 -45.74 16.56 -4.48
C LEU A 14 -44.67 16.05 -3.51
N SER A 15 -45.04 15.77 -2.26
CA SER A 15 -44.11 15.25 -1.25
C SER A 15 -43.68 13.78 -1.52
N ILE A 16 -44.53 12.97 -2.15
CA ILE A 16 -44.18 11.59 -2.53
C ILE A 16 -43.23 11.59 -3.73
N SER A 17 -43.36 12.53 -4.68
CA SER A 17 -42.46 12.65 -5.82
C SER A 17 -41.02 13.03 -5.44
N ILE A 18 -40.80 13.78 -4.36
CA ILE A 18 -39.45 14.17 -3.90
C ILE A 18 -38.75 13.00 -3.22
N LEU A 19 -39.47 12.05 -2.62
CA LEU A 19 -38.86 10.88 -1.97
C LEU A 19 -38.37 9.83 -2.98
N SER A 20 -38.84 9.84 -4.21
CA SER A 20 -38.46 8.85 -5.24
C SER A 20 -37.18 9.20 -6.00
N TYR A 21 -36.66 10.42 -5.87
CA TYR A 21 -35.42 10.85 -6.54
C TYR A 21 -34.18 10.76 -5.64
N GLY A 22 -34.33 10.27 -4.42
CA GLY A 22 -33.32 10.39 -3.36
C GLY A 22 -32.37 9.21 -3.15
N LEU A 23 -32.33 8.15 -3.99
CA LEU A 23 -31.48 7.00 -3.72
C LEU A 23 -30.83 6.38 -4.97
N SER A 24 -30.59 7.18 -6.00
CA SER A 24 -29.56 6.83 -6.99
C SER A 24 -28.24 7.42 -6.52
N GLY A 25 -27.72 6.90 -5.42
CA GLY A 25 -26.31 7.05 -5.08
C GLY A 25 -25.51 6.34 -6.15
N ALA A 26 -25.17 7.04 -7.24
CA ALA A 26 -24.10 6.61 -8.10
C ALA A 26 -22.87 6.49 -7.21
N VAL A 27 -22.54 5.26 -6.83
CA VAL A 27 -21.22 4.93 -6.29
C VAL A 27 -20.28 5.19 -7.46
N TYR A 28 -19.77 6.41 -7.56
CA TYR A 28 -18.61 6.67 -8.38
C TYR A 28 -17.49 5.87 -7.73
N ALA A 29 -17.17 4.71 -8.32
CA ALA A 29 -15.93 4.04 -8.03
C ALA A 29 -14.85 5.08 -8.36
N GLN A 30 -14.29 5.68 -7.33
CA GLN A 30 -13.20 6.62 -7.46
C GLN A 30 -12.02 5.81 -7.97
N GLU A 31 -11.77 5.88 -9.27
CA GLU A 31 -10.63 5.24 -9.90
C GLU A 31 -9.38 5.76 -9.19
N ALA A 32 -8.62 4.84 -8.59
CA ALA A 32 -7.41 5.22 -7.88
C ALA A 32 -6.50 6.03 -8.82
N PRO A 33 -5.91 7.15 -8.38
CA PRO A 33 -5.08 7.97 -9.23
C PRO A 33 -3.96 7.14 -9.85
N VAL A 34 -3.95 7.02 -11.16
CA VAL A 34 -2.88 6.33 -11.89
C VAL A 34 -1.62 7.19 -11.77
N LEU A 35 -0.71 6.76 -10.92
CA LEU A 35 0.57 7.44 -10.73
C LEU A 35 1.38 7.40 -12.03
N PRO A 36 2.08 8.49 -12.37
CA PRO A 36 2.90 8.57 -13.58
C PRO A 36 4.08 7.60 -13.56
N LEU A 37 4.55 7.22 -12.39
CA LEU A 37 5.57 6.21 -12.11
C LEU A 37 5.07 5.34 -10.95
N SER A 38 5.23 4.03 -11.03
CA SER A 38 4.93 3.09 -9.96
C SER A 38 6.12 2.18 -9.69
N VAL A 39 6.26 1.70 -8.45
CA VAL A 39 7.25 0.68 -8.05
C VAL A 39 6.66 -0.19 -6.96
N THR A 40 6.91 -1.49 -7.03
CA THR A 40 6.48 -2.47 -6.01
C THR A 40 7.45 -3.66 -5.98
N SER A 41 7.50 -4.37 -4.87
CA SER A 41 8.09 -5.70 -4.76
C SER A 41 7.02 -6.79 -4.93
N ASP A 42 7.41 -7.96 -5.37
CA ASP A 42 6.51 -9.12 -5.55
C ASP A 42 5.98 -9.67 -4.22
N LEU A 43 6.75 -9.56 -3.13
CA LEU A 43 6.32 -9.92 -1.78
C LEU A 43 6.49 -8.76 -0.80
N PRO A 44 5.73 -8.76 0.31
CA PRO A 44 5.88 -7.74 1.35
C PRO A 44 7.08 -8.00 2.28
N SER A 45 7.61 -9.23 2.31
CA SER A 45 8.74 -9.62 3.17
C SER A 45 9.61 -10.70 2.55
N TYR A 46 10.90 -10.69 2.91
CA TYR A 46 11.93 -11.62 2.40
C TYR A 46 12.88 -12.03 3.49
N GLY A 47 13.40 -13.26 3.38
CA GLY A 47 14.49 -13.79 4.18
C GLY A 47 15.82 -13.77 3.41
N SER A 48 16.92 -14.12 4.12
CA SER A 48 18.23 -14.28 3.49
C SER A 48 18.21 -15.34 2.40
N GLY A 49 18.73 -15.02 1.24
CA GLY A 49 18.78 -15.93 0.07
C GLY A 49 17.57 -15.85 -0.85
N ASP A 50 16.50 -15.17 -0.47
CA ASP A 50 15.33 -14.98 -1.34
C ASP A 50 15.66 -14.12 -2.56
N SER A 51 14.85 -14.30 -3.60
CA SER A 51 14.89 -13.43 -4.79
C SER A 51 13.80 -12.37 -4.64
N ILE A 52 14.18 -11.10 -4.71
CA ILE A 52 13.28 -9.95 -4.66
C ILE A 52 13.06 -9.48 -6.08
N THR A 53 11.82 -9.55 -6.58
CA THR A 53 11.46 -8.98 -7.87
C THR A 53 10.84 -7.61 -7.67
N ILE A 54 11.50 -6.59 -8.20
CA ILE A 54 11.00 -5.21 -8.19
C ILE A 54 10.43 -4.92 -9.58
N SER A 55 9.19 -4.47 -9.63
CA SER A 55 8.48 -4.15 -10.87
C SER A 55 7.76 -2.82 -10.76
N GLY A 56 7.41 -2.27 -11.90
CA GLY A 56 6.65 -1.04 -11.97
C GLY A 56 6.27 -0.64 -13.38
N SER A 57 5.67 0.51 -13.51
CA SER A 57 5.24 1.05 -14.80
C SER A 57 5.42 2.57 -14.87
N ILE A 58 5.58 3.05 -16.09
CA ILE A 58 5.69 4.45 -16.46
C ILE A 58 4.53 4.75 -17.39
N LYS A 59 3.71 5.73 -17.07
CA LYS A 59 2.55 6.12 -17.89
C LYS A 59 2.95 6.81 -19.19
N THR A 60 4.03 7.59 -19.16
CA THR A 60 4.50 8.34 -20.33
C THR A 60 6.00 8.14 -20.48
N LEU A 61 6.40 7.43 -21.53
CA LEU A 61 7.79 7.23 -21.88
C LEU A 61 8.38 8.50 -22.52
N ALA A 62 9.67 8.75 -22.26
CA ALA A 62 10.42 9.77 -22.96
C ALA A 62 10.65 9.37 -24.44
N GLU A 63 10.77 10.34 -25.32
CA GLU A 63 11.05 10.11 -26.76
C GLU A 63 12.46 9.49 -27.01
N TYR A 64 13.34 9.58 -26.01
CA TYR A 64 14.70 9.00 -26.05
C TYR A 64 14.81 7.88 -25.02
N SER A 65 15.74 6.95 -25.25
CA SER A 65 16.00 5.85 -24.33
C SER A 65 16.46 6.36 -22.97
N GLN A 66 15.58 6.29 -21.98
CA GLN A 66 15.86 6.66 -20.61
C GLN A 66 15.63 5.46 -19.71
N SER A 67 16.57 5.18 -18.81
CA SER A 67 16.43 4.11 -17.83
C SER A 67 15.70 4.58 -16.58
N VAL A 68 14.96 3.66 -15.96
CA VAL A 68 14.51 3.79 -14.57
C VAL A 68 15.72 3.48 -13.67
N THR A 69 16.04 4.38 -12.77
CA THR A 69 17.03 4.12 -11.71
C THR A 69 16.30 3.62 -10.49
N ILE A 70 16.70 2.44 -10.00
CA ILE A 70 16.16 1.82 -8.77
C ILE A 70 17.29 1.81 -7.75
N VAL A 71 17.03 2.33 -6.57
CA VAL A 71 17.95 2.35 -5.43
C VAL A 71 17.25 1.65 -4.26
N VAL A 72 17.90 0.67 -3.65
CA VAL A 72 17.42 0.02 -2.43
C VAL A 72 18.27 0.52 -1.26
N VAL A 73 17.61 0.95 -0.20
CA VAL A 73 18.21 1.54 0.98
C VAL A 73 17.84 0.69 2.20
N SER A 74 18.82 0.38 3.04
CA SER A 74 18.63 -0.37 4.30
C SER A 74 17.96 0.49 5.38
N PRO A 75 17.47 -0.13 6.48
CA PRO A 75 16.95 0.60 7.64
C PRO A 75 17.93 1.61 8.23
N ASP A 76 19.24 1.34 8.10
CA ASP A 76 20.33 2.20 8.58
C ASP A 76 20.61 3.38 7.62
N GLY A 77 19.86 3.50 6.51
CA GLY A 77 20.03 4.56 5.53
C GLY A 77 21.15 4.31 4.51
N ASN A 78 21.78 3.13 4.51
CA ASN A 78 22.82 2.78 3.55
C ASN A 78 22.24 2.29 2.23
N ILE A 79 22.88 2.67 1.12
CA ILE A 79 22.50 2.13 -0.19
C ILE A 79 23.01 0.69 -0.28
N VAL A 80 22.09 -0.22 -0.55
CA VAL A 80 22.36 -1.65 -0.67
C VAL A 80 22.63 -2.05 -2.12
N THR A 81 21.82 -1.50 -3.03
CA THR A 81 21.96 -1.75 -4.46
C THR A 81 21.44 -0.59 -5.30
N ILE A 82 21.99 -0.47 -6.50
CA ILE A 82 21.50 0.44 -7.52
C ILE A 82 21.36 -0.37 -8.82
N ALA A 83 20.21 -0.28 -9.46
CA ALA A 83 19.94 -0.87 -10.76
C ALA A 83 19.43 0.19 -11.74
N GLN A 84 19.76 0.02 -13.02
CA GLN A 84 19.21 0.81 -14.11
C GLN A 84 18.51 -0.12 -15.10
N VAL A 85 17.23 0.12 -15.34
CA VAL A 85 16.38 -0.74 -16.17
C VAL A 85 15.77 0.09 -17.27
N ILE A 86 15.97 -0.34 -18.54
CA ILE A 86 15.27 0.26 -19.67
C ILE A 86 13.84 -0.25 -19.69
N PRO A 87 12.82 0.61 -19.61
CA PRO A 87 11.44 0.17 -19.66
C PRO A 87 11.09 -0.40 -21.04
N SER A 88 10.16 -1.33 -21.06
CA SER A 88 9.57 -1.86 -22.28
C SER A 88 8.73 -0.80 -23.00
N SER A 89 8.33 -1.04 -24.24
CA SER A 89 7.54 -0.11 -25.04
C SER A 89 6.16 0.20 -24.47
N ASP A 90 5.63 -0.66 -23.59
CA ASP A 90 4.39 -0.48 -22.85
C ASP A 90 4.58 0.30 -21.52
N GLY A 91 5.82 0.71 -21.22
CA GLY A 91 6.20 1.41 -20.02
C GLY A 91 6.47 0.51 -18.81
N SER A 92 6.33 -0.81 -18.91
CA SER A 92 6.65 -1.73 -17.83
C SER A 92 8.15 -1.89 -17.64
N TYR A 93 8.58 -2.12 -16.39
CA TYR A 93 9.96 -2.46 -16.08
C TYR A 93 10.02 -3.46 -14.92
N THR A 94 11.05 -4.29 -14.91
CA THR A 94 11.30 -5.25 -13.85
C THR A 94 12.79 -5.49 -13.66
N THR A 95 13.18 -5.76 -12.42
CA THR A 95 14.54 -6.18 -12.06
C THR A 95 14.47 -7.15 -10.88
N THR A 96 15.48 -7.99 -10.75
CA THR A 96 15.57 -8.95 -9.66
C THR A 96 16.89 -8.75 -8.92
N LEU A 97 16.83 -8.83 -7.59
CA LEU A 97 18.01 -8.81 -6.73
C LEU A 97 17.91 -9.95 -5.71
N LYS A 98 19.06 -10.36 -5.16
CA LYS A 98 19.12 -11.35 -4.09
C LYS A 98 19.12 -10.67 -2.73
N ALA A 99 18.24 -11.13 -1.83
CA ALA A 99 18.25 -10.75 -0.43
C ALA A 99 19.45 -11.40 0.28
N GLY A 100 20.17 -10.61 1.08
CA GLY A 100 21.40 -11.03 1.74
C GLY A 100 22.64 -10.28 1.27
N GLY A 101 23.81 -10.71 1.67
CA GLY A 101 25.07 -10.00 1.37
C GLY A 101 25.11 -8.63 2.06
N THR A 102 24.92 -7.57 1.29
CA THR A 102 24.83 -6.20 1.82
C THR A 102 23.55 -5.91 2.60
N MET A 103 22.51 -6.75 2.47
CA MET A 103 21.32 -6.76 3.32
C MET A 103 21.61 -7.62 4.55
N ASN A 104 22.14 -7.05 5.60
CA ASN A 104 22.56 -7.75 6.84
C ASN A 104 21.80 -7.27 8.08
N THR A 105 20.99 -6.24 7.98
CA THR A 105 20.18 -5.69 9.06
C THR A 105 18.72 -6.02 8.80
N SER A 106 18.03 -6.64 9.75
CA SER A 106 16.57 -6.86 9.67
C SER A 106 15.82 -5.55 9.81
N GLY A 107 14.72 -5.40 9.06
CA GLY A 107 13.85 -4.21 9.13
C GLY A 107 13.29 -3.80 7.78
N ASP A 108 12.79 -2.57 7.73
CA ASP A 108 12.16 -2.00 6.55
C ASP A 108 13.21 -1.47 5.56
N TYR A 109 13.22 -2.04 4.38
CA TYR A 109 14.03 -1.59 3.26
C TYR A 109 13.21 -0.72 2.33
N GLU A 110 13.80 0.38 1.87
CA GLU A 110 13.14 1.35 0.99
C GLU A 110 13.62 1.16 -0.45
N ILE A 111 12.66 0.98 -1.37
CA ILE A 111 12.90 0.98 -2.81
C ILE A 111 12.57 2.37 -3.33
N ARG A 112 13.56 3.05 -3.88
CA ARG A 112 13.39 4.36 -4.55
C ARG A 112 13.53 4.17 -6.05
N ALA A 113 12.48 4.48 -6.80
CA ALA A 113 12.51 4.48 -8.26
C ALA A 113 12.49 5.91 -8.80
N GLN A 114 13.31 6.18 -9.80
CA GLN A 114 13.37 7.48 -10.47
C GLN A 114 13.36 7.32 -11.98
N TYR A 115 12.51 8.09 -12.65
CA TYR A 115 12.46 8.23 -14.11
C TYR A 115 12.33 9.70 -14.49
N GLY A 116 13.39 10.29 -15.03
CA GLY A 116 13.47 11.73 -15.23
C GLY A 116 13.34 12.52 -13.94
N SER A 117 12.37 13.41 -13.90
CA SER A 117 12.03 14.18 -12.68
C SER A 117 11.07 13.45 -11.72
N GLN A 118 10.48 12.32 -12.17
CA GLN A 118 9.53 11.55 -11.38
C GLN A 118 10.26 10.66 -10.38
N LYS A 119 9.77 10.61 -9.15
CA LYS A 119 10.31 9.77 -8.08
C LYS A 119 9.16 9.13 -7.31
N ILE A 120 9.34 7.87 -6.94
CA ILE A 120 8.41 7.14 -6.09
C ILE A 120 9.19 6.22 -5.16
N THR A 121 8.57 5.90 -4.03
CA THR A 121 9.14 5.02 -3.00
C THR A 121 8.14 3.92 -2.66
N SER A 122 8.65 2.73 -2.38
CA SER A 122 7.93 1.59 -1.81
C SER A 122 8.82 0.93 -0.75
N THR A 123 8.25 0.09 0.12
CA THR A 123 8.99 -0.60 1.18
C THR A 123 8.71 -2.09 1.17
N PHE A 124 9.67 -2.88 1.66
CA PHE A 124 9.50 -4.29 2.01
C PHE A 124 10.26 -4.60 3.29
N VAL A 125 9.85 -5.66 4.00
CA VAL A 125 10.53 -6.12 5.20
C VAL A 125 11.60 -7.15 4.83
N PHE A 126 12.78 -7.05 5.42
CA PHE A 126 13.82 -8.08 5.31
C PHE A 126 14.15 -8.62 6.69
N THR A 127 14.31 -9.95 6.78
CA THR A 127 14.74 -10.66 7.99
C THR A 127 16.07 -11.35 7.71
N ALA A 128 17.14 -10.88 8.37
CA ALA A 128 18.45 -11.51 8.29
C ALA A 128 18.46 -12.87 9.01
N GLU A 129 19.19 -13.87 8.49
CA GLU A 129 19.41 -15.11 9.20
C GLU A 129 20.13 -14.84 10.54
N GLY A 130 19.55 -15.38 11.62
CA GLY A 130 20.06 -15.14 12.98
C GLY A 130 19.36 -14.00 13.75
N SER A 131 18.48 -13.24 13.11
CA SER A 131 17.56 -12.35 13.82
C SER A 131 16.39 -13.20 14.32
N THR A 132 16.49 -13.75 15.53
CA THR A 132 15.31 -14.27 16.23
C THR A 132 14.35 -13.10 16.39
N ALA A 133 13.13 -13.26 15.83
CA ALA A 133 12.03 -12.39 16.18
C ALA A 133 12.00 -12.27 17.72
N PRO A 134 11.81 -11.08 18.31
CA PRO A 134 11.69 -10.97 19.76
C PRO A 134 10.62 -11.95 20.20
N GLU A 135 11.02 -12.91 21.03
CA GLU A 135 10.13 -13.88 21.66
C GLU A 135 9.02 -13.06 22.34
N PRO A 136 7.74 -13.38 22.09
CA PRO A 136 6.65 -12.65 22.70
C PRO A 136 6.87 -12.64 24.21
N GLU A 137 6.86 -11.46 24.79
CA GLU A 137 7.01 -11.26 26.23
C GLU A 137 6.01 -12.16 26.94
N PRO A 138 6.46 -13.03 27.90
CA PRO A 138 5.56 -13.99 28.54
C PRO A 138 4.41 -13.22 29.19
N GLU A 139 3.19 -13.64 28.89
CA GLU A 139 1.98 -13.10 29.50
C GLU A 139 2.16 -13.10 31.03
N PRO A 140 1.81 -12.01 31.73
CA PRO A 140 1.97 -11.93 33.17
C PRO A 140 1.20 -13.11 33.81
N THR A 141 1.91 -13.90 34.60
CA THR A 141 1.34 -15.01 35.38
C THR A 141 0.22 -14.43 36.25
N PRO A 142 -0.99 -14.97 36.18
CA PRO A 142 -2.09 -14.48 37.01
C PRO A 142 -1.68 -14.54 38.49
N GLU A 143 -1.86 -13.43 39.18
CA GLU A 143 -1.60 -13.29 40.64
C GLU A 143 -2.49 -14.31 41.38
N PRO A 144 -1.95 -15.11 42.31
CA PRO A 144 -2.71 -16.11 43.03
C PRO A 144 -3.87 -15.46 43.81
N GLU A 145 -5.08 -16.00 43.62
CA GLU A 145 -6.27 -15.55 44.33
C GLU A 145 -6.04 -15.62 45.86
N PRO A 146 -6.45 -14.60 46.63
CA PRO A 146 -6.29 -14.58 48.08
C PRO A 146 -7.02 -15.77 48.72
N THR A 147 -6.29 -16.55 49.53
CA THR A 147 -6.81 -17.65 50.29
C THR A 147 -7.88 -17.13 51.26
N PRO A 148 -9.07 -17.71 51.34
CA PRO A 148 -10.08 -17.30 52.31
C PRO A 148 -9.62 -17.52 53.73
N GLU A 149 -9.79 -16.50 54.55
CA GLU A 149 -9.47 -16.50 55.99
C GLU A 149 -10.46 -17.46 56.71
N PRO A 150 -10.00 -18.36 57.59
CA PRO A 150 -10.89 -19.25 58.31
C PRO A 150 -11.69 -18.48 59.37
N GLU A 151 -13.02 -18.72 59.41
CA GLU A 151 -13.93 -18.27 60.50
C GLU A 151 -13.67 -19.01 61.80
#